data_13ef53b3b109ff02f882a034a5e58f75
#
_entry.id   13ef53b3b109ff02f882a034a5e58f75
#
_cell.length_a   1.000
_cell.length_b   1.000
_cell.length_c   1.000
_cell.angle_alpha   90.00
_cell.angle_beta   90.00
_cell.angle_gamma   90.00
#
_symmetry.space_group_name_H-M   'P 1'
#
loop_
_entity.id
_entity.type
_entity.pdbx_description
1 polymer ?
#
loop_
_entity_poly.entity_id
_entity_poly.type
_entity_poly.pdbx_seq_one_letter_code
_entity_poly.pdbx_strand_id
1 'polypeptide(L)'
;MNSTVSNNKLAIARLFESLQDPQKAQAAMAQQVGNDFAWHGPKPFKSCSSTEEWCSTFWLPFVDAFAGVSRETHMLFGGISQGKADNSPDGQSWVGATGYYEGVFSRSWLGFEPSHQAIKLRWGEFFRFEDGKIVEMYTLFDIIDFLQQINKNPLPPSHGTDFVYPSPAGINGILLDEGDASETAESMRLIREFLFEGLNNFDEENLAS
;
A
#
# COMPACT_ATOMS: atom_id res chain seq x y z
N MET A 1 20.58 18.09 -7.49
CA MET A 1 19.31 18.29 -6.74
C MET A 1 18.47 17.06 -7.01
N ASN A 2 17.94 16.43 -5.97
CA ASN A 2 17.03 15.31 -6.19
C ASN A 2 15.78 15.83 -6.92
N SER A 3 15.20 14.99 -7.78
CA SER A 3 13.94 15.33 -8.44
C SER A 3 12.77 15.40 -7.45
N THR A 4 11.65 15.98 -7.88
CA THR A 4 10.42 16.04 -7.10
C THR A 4 9.97 14.64 -6.68
N VAL A 5 10.04 13.65 -7.57
CA VAL A 5 9.65 12.26 -7.29
C VAL A 5 10.55 11.63 -6.24
N SER A 6 11.87 11.79 -6.33
CA SER A 6 12.80 11.29 -5.32
C SER A 6 12.57 11.93 -3.94
N ASN A 7 12.27 13.24 -3.90
CA ASN A 7 11.93 13.92 -2.65
C ASN A 7 10.63 13.36 -2.03
N ASN A 8 9.61 13.09 -2.83
CA ASN A 8 8.35 12.50 -2.39
C ASN A 8 8.56 11.07 -1.85
N LYS A 9 9.38 10.26 -2.51
CA LYS A 9 9.76 8.92 -2.02
C LYS A 9 10.47 9.00 -0.67
N LEU A 10 11.42 9.92 -0.51
CA LEU A 10 12.11 10.15 0.76
C LEU A 10 11.16 10.64 1.85
N ALA A 11 10.16 11.48 1.52
CA ALA A 11 9.15 11.92 2.47
C ALA A 11 8.32 10.73 3.01
N ILE A 12 7.92 9.79 2.13
CA ILE A 12 7.21 8.58 2.54
C ILE A 12 8.10 7.66 3.38
N ALA A 13 9.37 7.45 3.00
CA ALA A 13 10.29 6.64 3.80
C ALA A 13 10.43 7.17 5.24
N ARG A 14 10.60 8.50 5.40
CA ARG A 14 10.65 9.16 6.73
C ARG A 14 9.32 9.08 7.48
N LEU A 15 8.19 9.20 6.78
CA LEU A 15 6.88 9.01 7.38
C LEU A 15 6.77 7.59 7.95
N PHE A 16 7.15 6.57 7.21
CA PHE A 16 7.11 5.18 7.68
C PHE A 16 7.98 4.92 8.90
N GLU A 17 9.16 5.53 8.98
CA GLU A 17 10.00 5.50 10.19
C GLU A 17 9.27 6.14 11.39
N SER A 18 8.59 7.26 11.17
CA SER A 18 7.85 7.96 12.23
C SER A 18 6.60 7.20 12.68
N LEU A 19 5.97 6.42 11.82
CA LEU A 19 4.81 5.57 12.13
C LEU A 19 5.18 4.35 13.01
N GLN A 20 6.46 4.03 13.19
CA GLN A 20 6.91 3.01 14.15
C GLN A 20 6.56 3.40 15.60
N ASP A 21 6.40 4.69 15.89
CA ASP A 21 5.92 5.18 17.18
C ASP A 21 4.44 5.61 17.05
N PRO A 22 3.48 4.80 17.55
CA PRO A 22 2.05 5.10 17.41
C PRO A 22 1.63 6.46 17.99
N GLN A 23 2.33 6.95 19.02
CA GLN A 23 2.02 8.23 19.64
C GLN A 23 2.42 9.43 18.76
N LYS A 24 3.35 9.25 17.86
CA LYS A 24 3.82 10.27 16.92
C LYS A 24 3.10 10.24 15.57
N ALA A 25 2.36 9.18 15.29
CA ALA A 25 1.78 8.92 13.98
C ALA A 25 0.91 10.08 13.47
N GLN A 26 -0.01 10.59 14.29
CA GLN A 26 -0.87 11.70 13.90
C GLN A 26 -0.07 12.97 13.57
N ALA A 27 0.89 13.33 14.42
CA ALA A 27 1.73 14.50 14.20
C ALA A 27 2.62 14.33 12.97
N ALA A 28 3.15 13.14 12.73
CA ALA A 28 3.95 12.81 11.56
C ALA A 28 3.13 12.92 10.27
N MET A 29 1.92 12.38 10.27
CA MET A 29 0.97 12.53 9.14
C MET A 29 0.64 13.99 8.90
N ALA A 30 0.27 14.75 9.95
CA ALA A 30 -0.11 16.16 9.82
C ALA A 30 1.01 17.04 9.22
N GLN A 31 2.26 16.68 9.42
CA GLN A 31 3.40 17.37 8.80
C GLN A 31 3.54 17.09 7.30
N GLN A 32 3.06 15.95 6.82
CA GLN A 32 3.23 15.50 5.43
C GLN A 32 2.03 15.81 4.54
N VAL A 33 0.84 16.00 5.10
CA VAL A 33 -0.39 16.21 4.33
C VAL A 33 -0.62 17.67 3.96
N GLY A 34 -1.35 17.88 2.86
CA GLY A 34 -1.89 19.17 2.44
C GLY A 34 -3.27 19.45 3.07
N ASN A 35 -3.80 20.65 2.80
CA ASN A 35 -5.10 21.08 3.35
C ASN A 35 -6.28 20.25 2.83
N ASP A 36 -6.19 19.76 1.61
CA ASP A 36 -7.23 18.99 0.93
C ASP A 36 -6.97 17.46 1.03
N PHE A 37 -6.34 17.02 2.12
CA PHE A 37 -6.02 15.62 2.34
C PHE A 37 -7.26 14.74 2.36
N ALA A 38 -7.21 13.64 1.60
CA ALA A 38 -8.20 12.57 1.62
C ALA A 38 -7.53 11.20 1.80
N TRP A 39 -8.05 10.40 2.72
CA TRP A 39 -7.66 9.00 2.89
C TRP A 39 -8.78 8.07 2.48
N HIS A 40 -8.42 7.03 1.75
CA HIS A 40 -9.31 5.97 1.27
C HIS A 40 -8.81 4.61 1.79
N GLY A 41 -9.50 4.10 2.80
CA GLY A 41 -9.22 2.77 3.35
C GLY A 41 -10.05 1.67 2.68
N PRO A 42 -9.68 0.38 2.91
CA PRO A 42 -10.52 -0.73 2.49
C PRO A 42 -11.81 -0.77 3.32
N LYS A 43 -12.84 -1.43 2.81
CA LYS A 43 -14.03 -1.70 3.65
C LYS A 43 -13.63 -2.54 4.86
N PRO A 44 -14.19 -2.29 6.07
CA PRO A 44 -15.36 -1.43 6.30
C PRO A 44 -15.06 0.05 6.60
N PHE A 45 -13.81 0.50 6.45
CA PHE A 45 -13.47 1.90 6.68
C PHE A 45 -14.15 2.83 5.68
N LYS A 46 -14.47 4.03 6.15
CA LYS A 46 -14.93 5.13 5.30
C LYS A 46 -13.74 6.01 4.95
N SER A 47 -13.86 6.78 3.86
CA SER A 47 -12.88 7.82 3.55
C SER A 47 -12.87 8.87 4.64
N CYS A 48 -11.68 9.37 4.96
CA CYS A 48 -11.43 10.44 5.92
C CYS A 48 -10.85 11.65 5.20
N SER A 49 -11.14 12.85 5.70
CA SER A 49 -10.68 14.13 5.14
C SER A 49 -9.70 14.88 6.06
N SER A 50 -9.27 14.26 7.15
CA SER A 50 -8.28 14.82 8.06
C SER A 50 -7.39 13.75 8.69
N THR A 51 -6.23 14.16 9.20
CA THR A 51 -5.31 13.27 9.92
C THR A 51 -5.88 12.83 11.26
N GLU A 52 -6.69 13.65 11.91
CA GLU A 52 -7.39 13.34 13.16
C GLU A 52 -8.38 12.21 12.94
N GLU A 53 -9.17 12.31 11.87
CA GLU A 53 -10.17 11.30 11.51
C GLU A 53 -9.49 9.99 11.08
N TRP A 54 -8.44 10.05 10.26
CA TRP A 54 -7.61 8.90 9.91
C TRP A 54 -7.04 8.21 11.14
N CYS A 55 -6.48 8.99 12.07
CA CYS A 55 -5.87 8.49 13.29
C CYS A 55 -6.89 7.80 14.19
N SER A 56 -8.03 8.42 14.43
CA SER A 56 -9.08 7.90 15.33
C SER A 56 -9.88 6.75 14.72
N THR A 57 -10.09 6.75 13.40
CA THR A 57 -10.91 5.75 12.71
C THR A 57 -10.12 4.50 12.36
N PHE A 58 -8.85 4.66 11.99
CA PHE A 58 -8.03 3.55 11.50
C PHE A 58 -6.81 3.30 12.38
N TRP A 59 -5.88 4.27 12.50
CA TRP A 59 -4.56 4.02 13.03
C TRP A 59 -4.55 3.58 14.50
N LEU A 60 -5.19 4.33 15.39
CA LEU A 60 -5.23 3.99 16.80
C LEU A 60 -5.95 2.65 17.09
N PRO A 61 -7.14 2.37 16.51
CA PRO A 61 -7.76 1.05 16.66
C PRO A 61 -6.90 -0.08 16.12
N PHE A 62 -6.17 0.14 15.02
CA PHE A 62 -5.27 -0.86 14.46
C PHE A 62 -4.08 -1.16 15.38
N VAL A 63 -3.33 -0.16 15.81
CA VAL A 63 -2.17 -0.38 16.69
C VAL A 63 -2.56 -0.86 18.08
N ASP A 64 -3.76 -0.54 18.57
CA ASP A 64 -4.30 -1.07 19.81
C ASP A 64 -4.65 -2.57 19.71
N ALA A 65 -5.11 -3.01 18.54
CA ALA A 65 -5.50 -4.40 18.31
C ALA A 65 -4.29 -5.34 18.19
N PHE A 66 -3.15 -4.85 17.69
CA PHE A 66 -1.97 -5.66 17.41
C PHE A 66 -0.81 -5.28 18.34
N ALA A 67 -0.63 -6.07 19.42
CA ALA A 67 0.45 -5.84 20.37
C ALA A 67 1.83 -6.00 19.69
N GLY A 68 2.70 -5.02 19.91
CA GLY A 68 4.04 -5.01 19.34
C GLY A 68 4.04 -4.83 17.81
N VAL A 69 3.01 -4.16 17.26
CA VAL A 69 2.92 -3.95 15.82
C VAL A 69 4.17 -3.26 15.29
N SER A 70 4.74 -3.82 14.24
CA SER A 70 5.85 -3.28 13.46
C SER A 70 5.48 -3.24 11.98
N ARG A 71 6.10 -2.32 11.26
CA ARG A 71 5.91 -2.18 9.81
C ARG A 71 7.18 -2.60 9.09
N GLU A 72 7.05 -3.54 8.18
CA GLU A 72 8.08 -3.92 7.23
C GLU A 72 7.69 -3.41 5.84
N THR A 73 8.60 -2.71 5.16
CA THR A 73 8.41 -2.23 3.79
C THR A 73 9.25 -3.06 2.84
N HIS A 74 8.60 -3.67 1.86
CA HIS A 74 9.27 -4.52 0.86
C HIS A 74 9.56 -3.77 -0.43
N MET A 75 8.63 -2.91 -0.84
CA MET A 75 8.75 -2.11 -2.05
C MET A 75 8.35 -0.68 -1.75
N LEU A 76 9.09 0.26 -2.31
CA LEU A 76 8.79 1.67 -2.35
C LEU A 76 9.27 2.24 -3.67
N PHE A 77 8.37 2.78 -4.44
CA PHE A 77 8.63 3.31 -5.77
C PHE A 77 7.78 4.55 -6.02
N GLY A 78 8.05 5.28 -7.07
CA GLY A 78 7.24 6.45 -7.40
C GLY A 78 7.53 6.97 -8.80
N GLY A 79 6.62 7.80 -9.29
CA GLY A 79 6.71 8.37 -10.62
C GLY A 79 5.64 9.41 -10.88
N ILE A 80 5.67 9.94 -12.10
CA ILE A 80 4.60 10.79 -12.62
C ILE A 80 3.65 9.90 -13.41
N SER A 81 2.36 9.97 -13.11
CA SER A 81 1.32 9.23 -13.83
C SER A 81 1.26 9.67 -15.28
N GLN A 82 1.48 8.73 -16.19
CA GLN A 82 1.46 8.95 -17.64
C GLN A 82 0.17 8.51 -18.31
N GLY A 83 -0.77 8.02 -17.54
CA GLY A 83 -2.08 7.66 -18.05
C GLY A 83 -2.82 6.70 -17.11
N LYS A 84 -4.11 6.90 -17.04
CA LYS A 84 -5.05 5.94 -16.48
C LYS A 84 -5.29 4.81 -17.49
N ALA A 85 -6.13 3.84 -17.11
CA ALA A 85 -6.54 2.76 -18.00
C ALA A 85 -7.18 3.27 -19.32
N ASP A 86 -7.77 4.47 -19.30
CA ASP A 86 -8.36 5.14 -20.46
C ASP A 86 -7.38 5.99 -21.30
N ASN A 87 -6.06 5.85 -21.06
CA ASN A 87 -5.00 6.63 -21.71
C ASN A 87 -5.02 8.15 -21.42
N SER A 88 -5.69 8.60 -20.38
CA SER A 88 -5.67 10.00 -19.98
C SER A 88 -4.55 10.25 -18.96
N PRO A 89 -3.39 10.84 -19.35
CA PRO A 89 -2.34 11.21 -18.40
C PRO A 89 -2.87 12.32 -17.50
N ASP A 90 -2.70 12.17 -16.19
CA ASP A 90 -3.07 13.20 -15.23
C ASP A 90 -1.87 14.01 -14.74
N GLY A 91 -0.63 13.59 -15.07
CA GLY A 91 0.60 14.28 -14.70
C GLY A 91 0.86 14.32 -13.19
N GLN A 92 0.10 13.57 -12.40
CA GLN A 92 0.18 13.59 -10.94
C GLN A 92 1.41 12.80 -10.46
N SER A 93 2.02 13.29 -9.38
CA SER A 93 3.12 12.58 -8.72
C SER A 93 2.57 11.58 -7.72
N TRP A 94 2.94 10.31 -7.90
CA TRP A 94 2.53 9.21 -7.03
C TRP A 94 3.73 8.50 -6.42
N VAL A 95 3.56 8.05 -5.17
CA VAL A 95 4.45 7.10 -4.51
C VAL A 95 3.63 5.89 -4.10
N GLY A 96 4.10 4.70 -4.46
CA GLY A 96 3.51 3.43 -4.05
C GLY A 96 4.45 2.67 -3.12
N ALA A 97 3.87 1.95 -2.18
CA ALA A 97 4.63 1.08 -1.27
C ALA A 97 3.81 -0.13 -0.87
N THR A 98 4.48 -1.22 -0.53
CA THR A 98 3.84 -2.43 0.01
C THR A 98 4.78 -3.17 0.96
N GLY A 99 4.20 -3.99 1.83
CA GLY A 99 4.92 -4.79 2.80
C GLY A 99 3.99 -5.53 3.74
N TYR A 100 4.45 -5.76 4.97
CA TYR A 100 3.65 -6.36 6.02
C TYR A 100 3.64 -5.49 7.28
N TYR A 101 2.51 -5.53 7.99
CA TYR A 101 2.48 -5.28 9.41
C TYR A 101 2.59 -6.63 10.14
N GLU A 102 3.40 -6.69 11.18
CA GLU A 102 3.55 -7.85 12.04
C GLU A 102 3.20 -7.47 13.47
N GLY A 103 2.47 -8.32 14.17
CA GLY A 103 2.10 -8.11 15.56
C GLY A 103 1.26 -9.25 16.09
N VAL A 104 1.03 -9.27 17.40
CA VAL A 104 0.14 -10.25 18.04
C VAL A 104 -1.28 -9.68 18.06
N PHE A 105 -2.24 -10.34 17.43
CA PHE A 105 -3.65 -9.94 17.46
C PHE A 105 -4.22 -10.17 18.87
N SER A 106 -4.21 -9.11 19.67
CA SER A 106 -4.44 -9.17 21.12
C SER A 106 -5.74 -8.51 21.59
N ARG A 107 -6.37 -7.67 20.76
CA ARG A 107 -7.68 -7.05 21.02
C ARG A 107 -8.56 -7.08 19.80
N SER A 108 -9.87 -6.97 19.99
CA SER A 108 -10.85 -7.03 18.90
C SER A 108 -10.59 -5.96 17.83
N TRP A 109 -10.63 -6.37 16.57
CA TRP A 109 -10.49 -5.49 15.41
C TRP A 109 -11.45 -5.91 14.30
N LEU A 110 -12.07 -4.94 13.63
CA LEU A 110 -13.07 -5.15 12.58
C LEU A 110 -14.23 -6.09 12.97
N GLY A 111 -14.54 -6.16 14.28
CA GLY A 111 -15.59 -7.04 14.80
C GLY A 111 -15.15 -8.49 15.05
N PHE A 112 -13.87 -8.79 14.87
CA PHE A 112 -13.31 -10.12 15.19
C PHE A 112 -12.65 -10.11 16.56
N GLU A 113 -12.88 -11.21 17.31
CA GLU A 113 -12.22 -11.44 18.60
C GLU A 113 -10.74 -11.80 18.40
N PRO A 114 -9.86 -11.42 19.35
CA PRO A 114 -8.44 -11.69 19.25
C PRO A 114 -8.11 -13.18 19.23
N SER A 115 -7.19 -13.56 18.36
CA SER A 115 -6.68 -14.94 18.29
C SER A 115 -5.48 -15.17 19.24
N HIS A 116 -4.86 -14.10 19.74
CA HIS A 116 -3.60 -14.12 20.49
C HIS A 116 -2.42 -14.76 19.73
N GLN A 117 -2.50 -14.81 18.41
CA GLN A 117 -1.46 -15.32 17.53
C GLN A 117 -0.69 -14.19 16.86
N ALA A 118 0.55 -14.47 16.48
CA ALA A 118 1.31 -13.58 15.60
C ALA A 118 0.66 -13.56 14.21
N ILE A 119 0.42 -12.37 13.70
CA ILE A 119 -0.22 -12.13 12.41
C ILE A 119 0.72 -11.32 11.54
N LYS A 120 0.77 -11.67 10.26
CA LYS A 120 1.36 -10.86 9.19
C LYS A 120 0.26 -10.32 8.30
N LEU A 121 -0.01 -9.03 8.39
CA LEU A 121 -1.03 -8.36 7.58
C LEU A 121 -0.37 -7.66 6.39
N ARG A 122 -0.60 -8.17 5.19
CA ARG A 122 -0.12 -7.53 3.95
C ARG A 122 -0.84 -6.21 3.74
N TRP A 123 -0.06 -5.19 3.39
CA TRP A 123 -0.57 -3.86 3.04
C TRP A 123 0.00 -3.37 1.72
N GLY A 124 -0.77 -2.49 1.06
CA GLY A 124 -0.34 -1.68 -0.07
C GLY A 124 -0.87 -0.27 0.09
N GLU A 125 -0.05 0.72 -0.18
CA GLU A 125 -0.41 2.13 -0.05
C GLU A 125 0.04 2.91 -1.27
N PHE A 126 -0.78 3.90 -1.67
CA PHE A 126 -0.49 4.85 -2.72
C PHE A 126 -0.73 6.26 -2.19
N PHE A 127 0.20 7.15 -2.49
CA PHE A 127 0.21 8.54 -2.05
C PHE A 127 0.31 9.44 -3.25
N ARG A 128 -0.67 10.33 -3.43
CA ARG A 128 -0.62 11.38 -4.43
C ARG A 128 -0.08 12.66 -3.80
N PHE A 129 0.82 13.30 -4.52
CA PHE A 129 1.50 14.51 -4.05
C PHE A 129 1.13 15.71 -4.91
N GLU A 130 0.87 16.84 -4.25
CA GLU A 130 0.83 18.18 -4.83
C GLU A 130 1.72 19.09 -3.99
N ASP A 131 2.58 19.87 -4.61
CA ASP A 131 3.51 20.82 -3.97
C ASP A 131 4.31 20.22 -2.80
N GLY A 132 4.72 18.95 -2.93
CA GLY A 132 5.49 18.22 -1.91
C GLY A 132 4.67 17.78 -0.68
N LYS A 133 3.34 17.86 -0.75
CA LYS A 133 2.41 17.41 0.28
C LYS A 133 1.55 16.25 -0.22
N ILE A 134 1.21 15.34 0.68
CA ILE A 134 0.26 14.27 0.41
C ILE A 134 -1.15 14.87 0.41
N VAL A 135 -1.83 14.79 -0.72
CA VAL A 135 -3.23 15.24 -0.85
C VAL A 135 -4.20 14.07 -0.94
N GLU A 136 -3.71 12.88 -1.29
CA GLU A 136 -4.56 11.69 -1.36
C GLU A 136 -3.76 10.46 -0.96
N MET A 137 -4.38 9.58 -0.18
CA MET A 137 -3.77 8.34 0.28
C MET A 137 -4.76 7.20 0.16
N TYR A 138 -4.36 6.14 -0.50
CA TYR A 138 -5.08 4.87 -0.55
C TYR A 138 -4.35 3.83 0.29
N THR A 139 -5.10 3.10 1.12
CA THR A 139 -4.58 1.96 1.88
C THR A 139 -5.39 0.73 1.55
N LEU A 140 -4.71 -0.36 1.26
CA LEU A 140 -5.28 -1.69 1.04
C LEU A 140 -4.69 -2.67 2.05
N PHE A 141 -5.53 -3.58 2.55
CA PHE A 141 -5.10 -4.70 3.39
C PHE A 141 -5.59 -6.01 2.79
N ASP A 142 -4.79 -7.05 2.93
CA ASP A 142 -5.23 -8.42 2.64
C ASP A 142 -6.04 -8.96 3.82
N ILE A 143 -7.30 -8.51 3.90
CA ILE A 143 -8.23 -8.91 4.96
C ILE A 143 -8.57 -10.40 4.84
N ILE A 144 -8.58 -10.96 3.64
CA ILE A 144 -8.88 -12.39 3.44
C ILE A 144 -7.77 -13.24 4.05
N ASP A 145 -6.50 -12.91 3.79
CA ASP A 145 -5.36 -13.59 4.40
C ASP A 145 -5.35 -13.42 5.93
N PHE A 146 -5.66 -12.22 6.45
CA PHE A 146 -5.85 -12.01 7.88
C PHE A 146 -6.91 -12.94 8.47
N LEU A 147 -8.07 -13.09 7.81
CA LEU A 147 -9.14 -13.97 8.26
C LEU A 147 -8.73 -15.45 8.23
N GLN A 148 -7.93 -15.85 7.25
CA GLN A 148 -7.35 -17.20 7.20
C GLN A 148 -6.43 -17.45 8.41
N GLN A 149 -5.54 -16.51 8.72
CA GLN A 149 -4.61 -16.63 9.85
C GLN A 149 -5.32 -16.74 11.21
N ILE A 150 -6.52 -16.19 11.38
CA ILE A 150 -7.33 -16.31 12.59
C ILE A 150 -8.40 -17.43 12.51
N ASN A 151 -8.31 -18.33 11.52
CA ASN A 151 -9.26 -19.44 11.29
C ASN A 151 -10.72 -18.96 11.06
N LYS A 152 -10.91 -17.83 10.37
CA LYS A 152 -12.21 -17.24 9.99
C LYS A 152 -12.33 -17.06 8.48
N ASN A 153 -11.67 -17.92 7.70
CA ASN A 153 -11.68 -17.81 6.24
C ASN A 153 -13.12 -17.84 5.70
N PRO A 154 -13.57 -16.79 4.99
CA PRO A 154 -14.90 -16.72 4.41
C PRO A 154 -15.00 -17.45 3.05
N LEU A 155 -13.87 -17.88 2.49
CA LEU A 155 -13.78 -18.54 1.20
C LEU A 155 -13.72 -20.07 1.36
N PRO A 156 -14.12 -20.83 0.35
CA PRO A 156 -13.87 -22.27 0.32
C PRO A 156 -12.36 -22.56 0.38
N PRO A 157 -11.95 -23.77 0.76
CA PRO A 157 -10.54 -24.15 0.77
C PRO A 157 -9.88 -23.85 -0.58
N SER A 158 -8.68 -23.27 -0.52
CA SER A 158 -7.86 -23.02 -1.72
C SER A 158 -7.45 -24.34 -2.39
N HIS A 159 -7.39 -24.33 -3.73
CA HIS A 159 -6.80 -25.42 -4.50
C HIS A 159 -5.27 -25.33 -4.59
N GLY A 160 -4.70 -24.22 -4.11
CA GLY A 160 -3.27 -23.95 -4.08
C GLY A 160 -2.68 -24.01 -2.67
N THR A 161 -1.45 -23.60 -2.56
CA THR A 161 -0.74 -23.49 -1.27
C THR A 161 -1.04 -22.15 -0.64
N ASP A 162 -1.64 -22.16 0.56
CA ASP A 162 -1.83 -20.97 1.36
C ASP A 162 -0.60 -20.75 2.24
N PHE A 163 0.19 -19.73 1.94
CA PHE A 163 1.31 -19.31 2.78
C PHE A 163 1.54 -17.81 2.70
N VAL A 164 2.10 -17.26 3.77
CA VAL A 164 2.55 -15.87 3.80
C VAL A 164 3.85 -15.78 2.99
N TYR A 165 3.83 -14.99 1.92
CA TYR A 165 5.02 -14.80 1.08
C TYR A 165 6.13 -14.14 1.90
N PRO A 166 7.37 -14.67 1.83
CA PRO A 166 8.50 -14.05 2.51
C PRO A 166 8.82 -12.68 1.94
N SER A 167 9.48 -11.87 2.74
CA SER A 167 10.08 -10.62 2.28
C SER A 167 11.06 -10.89 1.12
N PRO A 168 11.26 -9.92 0.20
CA PRO A 168 12.34 -10.00 -0.78
C PRO A 168 13.69 -10.27 -0.08
N ALA A 169 14.53 -11.11 -0.70
CA ALA A 169 15.82 -11.50 -0.14
C ALA A 169 16.83 -10.34 0.04
N GLY A 170 16.49 -9.15 -0.43
CA GLY A 170 17.23 -7.90 -0.27
C GLY A 170 16.30 -6.70 -0.29
N ILE A 171 16.83 -5.53 0.00
CA ILE A 171 16.09 -4.26 -0.01
C ILE A 171 16.00 -3.61 -1.41
N ASN A 172 16.20 -4.40 -2.45
CA ASN A 172 16.21 -3.97 -3.85
C ASN A 172 14.81 -3.52 -4.37
N GLY A 173 13.75 -3.71 -3.61
CA GLY A 173 12.41 -3.18 -3.89
C GLY A 173 12.20 -1.73 -3.41
N ILE A 174 13.15 -1.15 -2.66
CA ILE A 174 13.07 0.24 -2.17
C ILE A 174 13.88 1.14 -3.10
N LEU A 175 13.19 1.77 -4.05
CA LEU A 175 13.78 2.56 -5.14
C LEU A 175 13.66 4.06 -4.85
N LEU A 176 14.61 4.63 -4.09
CA LEU A 176 14.59 6.04 -3.69
C LEU A 176 15.08 6.97 -4.82
N ASP A 177 16.03 6.51 -5.62
CA ASP A 177 16.55 7.27 -6.75
C ASP A 177 15.66 7.17 -7.99
N GLU A 178 15.85 8.05 -8.95
CA GLU A 178 15.23 7.92 -10.27
C GLU A 178 15.88 6.78 -11.05
N GLY A 179 15.05 6.00 -11.74
CA GLY A 179 15.51 5.02 -12.71
C GLY A 179 15.93 5.67 -14.04
N ASP A 180 16.54 4.88 -14.89
CA ASP A 180 16.84 5.31 -16.28
C ASP A 180 15.53 5.53 -17.04
N ALA A 181 15.43 6.68 -17.71
CA ALA A 181 14.21 7.08 -18.43
C ALA A 181 13.89 6.16 -19.61
N SER A 182 14.90 5.60 -20.28
CA SER A 182 14.71 4.70 -21.42
C SER A 182 14.24 3.31 -20.97
N GLU A 183 14.82 2.79 -19.89
CA GLU A 183 14.37 1.53 -19.27
C GLU A 183 12.94 1.65 -18.70
N THR A 184 12.62 2.79 -18.10
CA THR A 184 11.28 3.10 -17.60
C THR A 184 10.25 3.14 -18.76
N ALA A 185 10.58 3.80 -19.86
CA ALA A 185 9.70 3.86 -21.03
C ALA A 185 9.47 2.49 -21.66
N GLU A 186 10.51 1.67 -21.78
CA GLU A 186 10.41 0.32 -22.33
C GLU A 186 9.61 -0.61 -21.40
N SER A 187 9.84 -0.55 -20.09
CA SER A 187 9.05 -1.30 -19.11
C SER A 187 7.57 -0.90 -19.16
N MET A 188 7.28 0.39 -19.27
CA MET A 188 5.93 0.90 -19.40
C MET A 188 5.26 0.38 -20.68
N ARG A 189 5.98 0.38 -21.82
CA ARG A 189 5.47 -0.15 -23.08
C ARG A 189 5.09 -1.62 -22.95
N LEU A 190 5.98 -2.45 -22.40
CA LEU A 190 5.75 -3.89 -22.21
C LEU A 190 4.56 -4.17 -21.29
N ILE A 191 4.46 -3.46 -20.16
CA ILE A 191 3.34 -3.63 -19.23
C ILE A 191 2.02 -3.22 -19.88
N ARG A 192 2.01 -2.13 -20.66
CA ARG A 192 0.80 -1.70 -21.36
C ARG A 192 0.36 -2.70 -22.43
N GLU A 193 1.29 -3.20 -23.24
CA GLU A 193 1.00 -4.28 -24.20
C GLU A 193 0.43 -5.52 -23.49
N PHE A 194 1.07 -5.97 -22.41
CA PHE A 194 0.60 -7.12 -21.65
C PHE A 194 -0.83 -6.92 -21.10
N LEU A 195 -1.11 -5.75 -20.50
CA LEU A 195 -2.41 -5.47 -19.91
C LEU A 195 -3.52 -5.26 -20.96
N PHE A 196 -3.25 -4.45 -21.98
CA PHE A 196 -4.30 -4.00 -22.90
C PHE A 196 -4.42 -4.89 -24.13
N GLU A 197 -3.36 -5.47 -24.62
CA GLU A 197 -3.38 -6.35 -25.80
C GLU A 197 -3.42 -7.83 -25.39
N GLY A 198 -2.77 -8.21 -24.29
CA GLY A 198 -2.80 -9.56 -23.76
C GLY A 198 -4.04 -9.84 -22.91
N LEU A 199 -4.14 -9.24 -21.71
CA LEU A 199 -5.19 -9.60 -20.75
C LEU A 199 -6.58 -9.09 -21.13
N ASN A 200 -6.73 -7.86 -21.67
CA ASN A 200 -8.04 -7.31 -22.03
C ASN A 200 -8.59 -7.91 -23.32
N ASN A 201 -7.73 -8.38 -24.21
CA ASN A 201 -8.13 -9.06 -25.46
C ASN A 201 -7.93 -10.58 -25.36
N PHE A 202 -8.00 -11.11 -24.13
CA PHE A 202 -7.86 -12.54 -23.90
C PHE A 202 -8.96 -13.31 -24.63
N ASP A 203 -8.56 -14.12 -25.61
CA ASP A 203 -9.41 -14.99 -26.39
C ASP A 203 -9.11 -16.44 -26.01
N GLU A 204 -10.08 -17.13 -25.41
CA GLU A 204 -9.93 -18.52 -24.98
C GLU A 204 -9.61 -19.47 -26.16
N GLU A 205 -10.02 -19.12 -27.40
CA GLU A 205 -9.75 -19.93 -28.60
C GLU A 205 -8.25 -19.97 -28.95
N ASN A 206 -7.47 -18.96 -28.56
CA ASN A 206 -6.02 -18.90 -28.80
C ASN A 206 -5.17 -19.70 -27.81
N LEU A 207 -5.74 -20.23 -26.73
CA LEU A 207 -5.04 -21.11 -25.79
C LEU A 207 -5.02 -22.57 -26.22
N ALA A 208 -5.80 -22.96 -27.19
CA ALA A 208 -5.93 -24.36 -27.66
C ALA A 208 -4.99 -24.70 -28.84
N SER A 209 -4.18 -23.76 -29.29
CA SER A 209 -3.18 -23.94 -30.34
C SER A 209 -1.76 -23.95 -29.76
#